data_0b7445690e2faff1da062e36756eea7e
#
_entry.id   0b7445690e2faff1da062e36756eea7e
#
_cell.length_a   1.000
_cell.length_b   1.000
_cell.length_c   1.000
_cell.angle_alpha   90.00
_cell.angle_beta   90.00
_cell.angle_gamma   90.00
#
_symmetry.space_group_name_H-M   'P 1'
#
loop_
_entity.id
_entity.type
_entity.pdbx_description
1 polymer ?
#
loop_
_entity_poly.entity_id
_entity_poly.type
_entity_poly.pdbx_seq_one_letter_code
_entity_poly.pdbx_strand_id
1 'polypeptide(L)'
;MSKLPHLIFFVADQWRSDVVGHMGNPAAITPNLDNFVQRDAVSFRNAFSQSPICVPSRISFMTGWYPHVRGHRTFVHLLRAHHGEPNLLTKLKEQGYFIWWGGKNHVFPVEQSEASYCDVRFEPSPSDYSRWGYTPRDLWGNTEWRGAPDSDTYYSFFAGLLETSGEEIYCDPDWGYVLGALDFINSYDGDQPLCIYISILYPHPPYAVEEPWHSMVDRAKLPPRVTHPEDWVGKPSMLAGLSERQNLQEWSEERWNELRGTYYGMCARVDHQFGLVVKALEERGFYEDSAVFFFADHGDFTGDYGLVEKTQNTFEDCLTRVPFAVKLPSTLQVNPRVSGALVELIDFPATGYELAGIEPGYSHFGKSLLPLLK
;
A
#
# COMPACT_ATOMS: atom_id res chain seq x y z
N MET A 1 31.51 13.97 -3.05
CA MET A 1 30.06 13.98 -3.19
C MET A 1 29.50 13.26 -1.96
N SER A 2 28.43 13.75 -1.32
CA SER A 2 27.78 13.02 -0.24
C SER A 2 27.23 11.70 -0.79
N LYS A 3 27.29 10.61 -0.02
CA LYS A 3 26.73 9.31 -0.38
C LYS A 3 25.23 9.49 -0.58
N LEU A 4 24.68 8.97 -1.69
CA LEU A 4 23.23 8.98 -1.92
C LEU A 4 22.55 8.06 -0.90
N PRO A 5 21.38 8.45 -0.34
CA PRO A 5 20.65 7.60 0.58
C PRO A 5 20.07 6.37 -0.11
N HIS A 6 19.85 5.29 0.63
CA HIS A 6 18.95 4.23 0.17
C HIS A 6 17.51 4.73 0.19
N LEU A 7 16.69 4.24 -0.72
CA LEU A 7 15.27 4.58 -0.83
C LEU A 7 14.44 3.30 -0.64
N ILE A 8 13.67 3.24 0.40
CA ILE A 8 12.87 2.07 0.75
C ILE A 8 11.39 2.46 0.64
N PHE A 9 10.68 1.82 -0.26
CA PHE A 9 9.28 2.08 -0.54
C PHE A 9 8.45 0.86 -0.15
N PHE A 10 7.67 0.97 0.91
CA PHE A 10 6.72 -0.06 1.33
C PHE A 10 5.31 0.44 1.02
N VAL A 11 4.68 -0.16 0.03
CA VAL A 11 3.39 0.30 -0.50
C VAL A 11 2.34 -0.78 -0.30
N ALA A 12 1.33 -0.46 0.51
CA ALA A 12 0.14 -1.30 0.68
C ALA A 12 -0.91 -0.97 -0.39
N ASP A 13 -1.76 -1.93 -0.71
CA ASP A 13 -2.90 -1.72 -1.59
C ASP A 13 -4.18 -1.58 -0.77
N GLN A 14 -4.90 -0.48 -0.95
CA GLN A 14 -6.25 -0.30 -0.43
C GLN A 14 -6.33 -0.12 1.11
N TRP A 15 -5.38 0.62 1.71
CA TRP A 15 -5.38 0.91 3.14
C TRP A 15 -5.94 2.31 3.45
N ARG A 16 -6.96 2.36 4.30
CA ARG A 16 -7.61 3.61 4.78
C ARG A 16 -6.71 4.36 5.76
N SER A 17 -6.65 5.68 5.65
CA SER A 17 -5.83 6.52 6.54
C SER A 17 -6.26 6.48 8.02
N ASP A 18 -7.51 6.15 8.30
CA ASP A 18 -8.06 6.11 9.65
C ASP A 18 -7.84 4.76 10.37
N VAL A 19 -7.24 3.77 9.71
CA VAL A 19 -6.93 2.45 10.30
C VAL A 19 -5.45 2.39 10.69
N VAL A 20 -5.01 3.34 11.51
CA VAL A 20 -3.67 3.38 12.10
C VAL A 20 -3.74 3.88 13.55
N GLY A 21 -2.95 3.28 14.46
CA GLY A 21 -3.01 3.55 15.91
C GLY A 21 -2.58 4.97 16.27
N HIS A 22 -1.46 5.46 15.73
CA HIS A 22 -0.93 6.81 16.00
C HIS A 22 -1.84 7.95 15.50
N MET A 23 -2.86 7.66 14.71
CA MET A 23 -3.91 8.63 14.35
C MET A 23 -5.08 8.66 15.33
N GLY A 24 -5.05 7.79 16.36
CA GLY A 24 -6.03 7.76 17.43
C GLY A 24 -7.18 6.77 17.24
N ASN A 25 -7.06 5.81 16.31
CA ASN A 25 -8.06 4.77 16.14
C ASN A 25 -7.90 3.69 17.24
N PRO A 26 -8.92 3.48 18.11
CA PRO A 26 -8.79 2.59 19.26
C PRO A 26 -8.80 1.09 18.91
N ALA A 27 -9.22 0.72 17.70
CA ALA A 27 -9.27 -0.66 17.24
C ALA A 27 -8.10 -1.01 16.30
N ALA A 28 -7.39 -0.02 15.76
CA ALA A 28 -6.24 -0.27 14.88
C ALA A 28 -5.05 -0.79 15.69
N ILE A 29 -4.42 -1.85 15.20
CA ILE A 29 -3.25 -2.49 15.82
C ILE A 29 -2.08 -2.36 14.85
N THR A 30 -1.34 -1.26 15.00
CA THR A 30 -0.22 -0.91 14.11
C THR A 30 1.04 -0.54 14.89
N PRO A 31 1.52 -1.41 15.82
CA PRO A 31 2.59 -1.05 16.75
C PRO A 31 3.91 -0.73 16.04
N ASN A 32 4.21 -1.35 14.90
CA ASN A 32 5.45 -1.11 14.18
C ASN A 32 5.43 0.26 13.48
N LEU A 33 4.33 0.59 12.81
CA LEU A 33 4.13 1.89 12.18
C LEU A 33 4.02 3.02 13.22
N ASP A 34 3.33 2.76 14.34
CA ASP A 34 3.22 3.72 15.44
C ASP A 34 4.60 4.03 16.05
N ASN A 35 5.42 3.00 16.31
CA ASN A 35 6.79 3.15 16.79
C ASN A 35 7.69 3.86 15.75
N PHE A 36 7.56 3.51 14.48
CA PHE A 36 8.27 4.17 13.38
C PHE A 36 7.99 5.68 13.34
N VAL A 37 6.73 6.08 13.47
CA VAL A 37 6.33 7.49 13.49
C VAL A 37 6.77 8.18 14.78
N GLN A 38 6.65 7.50 15.93
CA GLN A 38 7.06 8.06 17.21
C GLN A 38 8.57 8.32 17.28
N ARG A 39 9.36 7.45 16.67
CA ARG A 39 10.83 7.46 16.79
C ARG A 39 11.52 8.28 15.71
N ASP A 40 11.11 8.10 14.43
CA ASP A 40 11.97 8.52 13.32
C ASP A 40 11.23 9.20 12.16
N ALA A 41 9.90 9.17 12.10
CA ALA A 41 9.18 9.56 10.89
C ALA A 41 8.15 10.68 11.12
N VAL A 42 7.81 11.35 10.03
CA VAL A 42 6.63 12.23 9.96
C VAL A 42 5.51 11.47 9.26
N SER A 43 4.36 11.36 9.91
CA SER A 43 3.12 10.83 9.33
C SER A 43 2.16 11.96 9.00
N PHE A 44 1.55 11.91 7.81
CA PHE A 44 0.63 12.94 7.34
C PHE A 44 -0.82 12.51 7.55
N ARG A 45 -1.57 13.27 8.37
CA ARG A 45 -3.00 13.03 8.61
C ARG A 45 -3.85 13.23 7.36
N ASN A 46 -3.42 14.13 6.48
CA ASN A 46 -4.15 14.58 5.30
C ASN A 46 -3.33 14.29 4.03
N ALA A 47 -3.02 13.01 3.80
CA ALA A 47 -2.38 12.55 2.58
C ALA A 47 -3.43 11.96 1.62
N PHE A 48 -3.43 12.42 0.37
CA PHE A 48 -4.45 12.06 -0.60
C PHE A 48 -3.89 11.40 -1.85
N SER A 49 -4.54 10.32 -2.26
CA SER A 49 -4.37 9.70 -3.56
C SER A 49 -5.10 10.49 -4.65
N GLN A 50 -4.56 10.54 -5.86
CA GLN A 50 -5.15 11.19 -7.02
C GLN A 50 -6.25 10.38 -7.68
N SER A 51 -6.43 9.14 -7.24
CA SER A 51 -7.48 8.25 -7.74
C SER A 51 -7.82 7.19 -6.69
N PRO A 52 -9.11 6.85 -6.53
CA PRO A 52 -9.56 5.83 -5.60
C PRO A 52 -9.36 4.39 -6.13
N ILE A 53 -8.58 4.20 -7.20
CA ILE A 53 -8.30 2.88 -7.77
C ILE A 53 -6.81 2.72 -8.13
N CYS A 54 -6.32 1.48 -8.08
CA CYS A 54 -4.89 1.13 -8.07
C CYS A 54 -4.09 1.69 -9.25
N VAL A 55 -4.44 1.36 -10.52
CA VAL A 55 -3.61 1.72 -11.69
C VAL A 55 -3.43 3.22 -11.83
N PRO A 56 -4.48 4.06 -11.86
CA PRO A 56 -4.32 5.50 -11.96
C PRO A 56 -3.56 6.11 -10.77
N SER A 57 -3.81 5.63 -9.54
CA SER A 57 -3.06 6.07 -8.37
C SER A 57 -1.57 5.74 -8.48
N ARG A 58 -1.25 4.47 -8.83
CA ARG A 58 0.14 4.01 -8.94
C ARG A 58 0.91 4.74 -10.02
N ILE A 59 0.30 5.00 -11.16
CA ILE A 59 0.92 5.82 -12.20
C ILE A 59 1.11 7.26 -11.71
N SER A 60 0.14 7.83 -10.99
CA SER A 60 0.27 9.20 -10.45
C SER A 60 1.44 9.31 -9.49
N PHE A 61 1.59 8.42 -8.52
CA PHE A 61 2.71 8.49 -7.60
C PHE A 61 4.05 8.03 -8.21
N MET A 62 4.06 7.35 -9.32
CA MET A 62 5.32 7.04 -10.04
C MET A 62 5.78 8.17 -10.97
N THR A 63 4.85 9.00 -11.47
CA THR A 63 5.14 10.04 -12.47
C THR A 63 5.03 11.46 -11.93
N GLY A 64 4.32 11.67 -10.82
CA GLY A 64 3.93 13.01 -10.37
C GLY A 64 2.85 13.66 -11.24
N TRP A 65 2.13 12.88 -12.05
CA TRP A 65 1.03 13.35 -12.92
C TRP A 65 -0.33 13.03 -12.33
N TYR A 66 -1.29 13.94 -12.51
CA TYR A 66 -2.69 13.60 -12.31
C TYR A 66 -3.19 12.64 -13.41
N PRO A 67 -4.15 11.75 -13.13
CA PRO A 67 -4.61 10.73 -14.09
C PRO A 67 -5.09 11.28 -15.42
N HIS A 68 -5.61 12.52 -15.46
CA HIS A 68 -6.13 13.15 -16.69
C HIS A 68 -5.03 13.69 -17.61
N VAL A 69 -3.81 13.92 -17.12
CA VAL A 69 -2.73 14.59 -17.87
C VAL A 69 -2.30 13.79 -19.10
N ARG A 70 -2.20 12.45 -18.95
CA ARG A 70 -1.86 11.53 -20.05
C ARG A 70 -2.92 10.47 -20.30
N GLY A 71 -4.07 10.56 -19.60
CA GLY A 71 -5.22 9.66 -19.78
C GLY A 71 -5.10 8.32 -19.06
N HIS A 72 -4.24 8.20 -18.05
CA HIS A 72 -4.12 7.01 -17.20
C HIS A 72 -5.25 6.97 -16.16
N ARG A 73 -6.49 6.72 -16.60
CA ARG A 73 -7.71 6.91 -15.79
C ARG A 73 -8.37 5.63 -15.32
N THR A 74 -7.97 4.49 -15.88
CA THR A 74 -8.59 3.18 -15.61
C THR A 74 -7.54 2.08 -15.52
N PHE A 75 -7.97 0.88 -15.16
CA PHE A 75 -7.09 -0.30 -15.01
C PHE A 75 -6.33 -0.71 -16.28
N VAL A 76 -6.79 -0.32 -17.46
CA VAL A 76 -6.18 -0.71 -18.74
C VAL A 76 -5.19 0.33 -19.29
N HIS A 77 -5.05 1.47 -18.63
CA HIS A 77 -4.21 2.57 -19.11
C HIS A 77 -2.87 2.63 -18.37
N LEU A 78 -2.06 1.59 -18.51
CA LEU A 78 -0.70 1.52 -17.95
C LEU A 78 0.25 2.53 -18.63
N LEU A 79 1.44 2.73 -18.06
CA LEU A 79 2.49 3.56 -18.68
C LEU A 79 2.84 3.04 -20.08
N ARG A 80 3.03 3.98 -21.00
CA ARG A 80 3.28 3.65 -22.41
C ARG A 80 4.78 3.63 -22.67
N ALA A 81 5.38 2.45 -22.57
CA ALA A 81 6.82 2.24 -22.80
C ALA A 81 7.32 2.84 -24.12
N HIS A 82 6.56 2.64 -25.21
CA HIS A 82 6.90 3.15 -26.54
C HIS A 82 6.81 4.68 -26.68
N HIS A 83 6.19 5.37 -25.70
CA HIS A 83 6.19 6.84 -25.63
C HIS A 83 7.28 7.38 -24.70
N GLY A 84 8.08 6.52 -24.06
CA GLY A 84 9.13 6.93 -23.13
C GLY A 84 8.57 7.71 -21.92
N GLU A 85 7.38 7.34 -21.41
CA GLU A 85 6.77 8.06 -20.30
C GLU A 85 7.64 7.96 -19.04
N PRO A 86 8.06 9.10 -18.46
CA PRO A 86 9.00 9.12 -17.35
C PRO A 86 8.34 8.61 -16.06
N ASN A 87 9.15 8.01 -15.21
CA ASN A 87 8.71 7.55 -13.89
C ASN A 87 9.91 7.50 -12.92
N LEU A 88 9.60 7.44 -11.63
CA LEU A 88 10.59 7.47 -10.58
C LEU A 88 11.62 6.35 -10.69
N LEU A 89 11.20 5.09 -10.91
CA LEU A 89 12.12 3.95 -10.94
C LEU A 89 13.12 4.04 -12.07
N THR A 90 12.67 4.38 -13.29
CA THR A 90 13.57 4.58 -14.43
C THR A 90 14.58 5.68 -14.13
N LYS A 91 14.15 6.79 -13.53
CA LYS A 91 15.05 7.91 -13.18
C LYS A 91 16.05 7.54 -12.08
N LEU A 92 15.64 6.79 -11.08
CA LEU A 92 16.55 6.27 -10.05
C LEU A 92 17.59 5.32 -10.65
N LYS A 93 17.16 4.45 -11.57
CA LYS A 93 18.09 3.55 -12.28
C LYS A 93 19.11 4.31 -13.13
N GLU A 94 18.67 5.34 -13.87
CA GLU A 94 19.56 6.25 -14.62
C GLU A 94 20.57 6.95 -13.70
N GLN A 95 20.21 7.22 -12.44
CA GLN A 95 21.07 7.84 -11.41
C GLN A 95 22.06 6.85 -10.77
N GLY A 96 21.96 5.55 -11.05
CA GLY A 96 22.86 4.53 -10.56
C GLY A 96 22.38 3.78 -9.32
N TYR A 97 21.10 3.87 -8.96
CA TYR A 97 20.50 3.02 -7.94
C TYR A 97 20.40 1.58 -8.43
N PHE A 98 20.68 0.63 -7.51
CA PHE A 98 20.29 -0.76 -7.72
C PHE A 98 18.84 -0.93 -7.25
N ILE A 99 17.96 -1.36 -8.15
CA ILE A 99 16.51 -1.43 -7.89
C ILE A 99 16.08 -2.88 -7.74
N TRP A 100 15.63 -3.24 -6.53
CA TRP A 100 14.92 -4.47 -6.23
C TRP A 100 13.43 -4.18 -6.11
N TRP A 101 12.60 -4.91 -6.83
CA TRP A 101 11.15 -4.77 -6.78
C TRP A 101 10.48 -6.13 -6.59
N GLY A 102 9.74 -6.31 -5.47
CA GLY A 102 8.83 -7.42 -5.22
C GLY A 102 7.38 -6.94 -5.14
N GLY A 103 6.46 -7.72 -5.70
CA GLY A 103 5.03 -7.50 -5.56
C GLY A 103 4.32 -6.86 -6.73
N LYS A 104 3.15 -6.27 -6.44
CA LYS A 104 2.16 -5.78 -7.41
C LYS A 104 2.73 -4.76 -8.40
N ASN A 105 2.52 -5.00 -9.68
CA ASN A 105 2.94 -4.06 -10.72
C ASN A 105 1.89 -2.94 -10.94
N HIS A 106 0.91 -3.09 -11.76
CA HIS A 106 -0.10 -2.08 -12.10
C HIS A 106 0.45 -0.72 -12.58
N VAL A 107 1.69 -0.67 -13.04
CA VAL A 107 2.37 0.53 -13.57
C VAL A 107 2.84 0.29 -14.99
N PHE A 108 3.61 -0.78 -15.21
CA PHE A 108 4.24 -1.08 -16.49
C PHE A 108 3.50 -2.19 -17.23
N PRO A 109 3.33 -2.07 -18.55
CA PRO A 109 2.81 -3.15 -19.37
C PRO A 109 3.80 -4.34 -19.43
N VAL A 110 3.27 -5.53 -19.63
CA VAL A 110 4.06 -6.78 -19.67
C VAL A 110 5.13 -6.77 -20.77
N GLU A 111 4.87 -6.04 -21.85
CA GLU A 111 5.79 -5.90 -23.00
C GLU A 111 7.01 -5.01 -22.69
N GLN A 112 6.96 -4.23 -21.62
CA GLN A 112 8.10 -3.38 -21.24
C GLN A 112 9.18 -4.23 -20.57
N SER A 113 10.41 -4.14 -21.07
CA SER A 113 11.55 -4.81 -20.48
C SER A 113 11.75 -4.37 -19.01
N GLU A 114 11.75 -5.31 -18.08
CA GLU A 114 11.99 -5.06 -16.66
C GLU A 114 13.33 -4.36 -16.42
N ALA A 115 14.35 -4.71 -17.19
CA ALA A 115 15.67 -4.08 -17.13
C ALA A 115 15.64 -2.56 -17.37
N SER A 116 14.56 -1.99 -17.90
CA SER A 116 14.42 -0.54 -18.08
C SER A 116 14.04 0.20 -16.79
N TYR A 117 13.52 -0.50 -15.77
CA TYR A 117 13.03 0.13 -14.55
C TYR A 117 13.44 -0.58 -13.23
N CYS A 118 14.00 -1.81 -13.29
CA CYS A 118 14.58 -2.46 -12.12
C CYS A 118 15.75 -3.37 -12.50
N ASP A 119 16.56 -3.77 -11.52
CA ASP A 119 17.64 -4.73 -11.66
C ASP A 119 17.17 -6.15 -11.29
N VAL A 120 16.30 -6.22 -10.29
CA VAL A 120 15.63 -7.45 -9.86
C VAL A 120 14.13 -7.22 -9.80
N ARG A 121 13.39 -7.95 -10.63
CA ARG A 121 11.94 -8.11 -10.50
C ARG A 121 11.71 -9.44 -9.79
N PHE A 122 11.44 -9.38 -8.50
CA PHE A 122 11.33 -10.57 -7.68
C PHE A 122 9.91 -11.12 -7.69
N GLU A 123 9.80 -12.39 -8.08
CA GLU A 123 8.60 -13.21 -7.95
C GLU A 123 8.99 -14.50 -7.21
N PRO A 124 8.38 -14.83 -6.07
CA PRO A 124 8.76 -15.99 -5.29
C PRO A 124 8.49 -17.29 -6.05
N SER A 125 9.51 -18.14 -6.14
CA SER A 125 9.42 -19.45 -6.79
C SER A 125 9.04 -20.55 -5.78
N PRO A 126 8.59 -21.73 -6.23
CA PRO A 126 8.36 -22.87 -5.34
C PRO A 126 9.58 -23.25 -4.49
N SER A 127 10.80 -23.05 -5.02
CA SER A 127 12.04 -23.31 -4.28
C SER A 127 12.28 -22.30 -3.16
N ASP A 128 11.84 -21.05 -3.33
CA ASP A 128 11.93 -20.03 -2.28
C ASP A 128 11.01 -20.39 -1.11
N TYR A 129 9.76 -20.71 -1.38
CA TYR A 129 8.82 -21.17 -0.34
C TYR A 129 9.33 -22.41 0.40
N SER A 130 9.89 -23.39 -0.32
CA SER A 130 10.49 -24.57 0.30
C SER A 130 11.68 -24.23 1.21
N ARG A 131 12.52 -23.28 0.80
CA ARG A 131 13.67 -22.81 1.60
C ARG A 131 13.22 -22.09 2.87
N TRP A 132 12.14 -21.32 2.80
CA TRP A 132 11.55 -20.65 3.97
C TRP A 132 10.75 -21.59 4.87
N GLY A 133 10.44 -22.82 4.40
CA GLY A 133 9.69 -23.83 5.16
C GLY A 133 8.18 -23.65 5.11
N TYR A 134 7.66 -22.97 4.07
CA TYR A 134 6.24 -22.71 3.90
C TYR A 134 5.67 -23.34 2.64
N THR A 135 4.35 -23.59 2.67
CA THR A 135 3.57 -23.99 1.51
C THR A 135 2.97 -22.74 0.85
N PRO A 136 3.20 -22.50 -0.45
CA PRO A 136 2.61 -21.37 -1.15
C PRO A 136 1.08 -21.45 -1.15
N ARG A 137 0.43 -20.33 -0.86
CA ARG A 137 -1.03 -20.18 -0.83
C ARG A 137 -1.45 -19.14 -1.88
N ASP A 138 -2.59 -19.35 -2.50
CA ASP A 138 -3.13 -18.42 -3.49
C ASP A 138 -4.60 -18.09 -3.20
N LEU A 139 -4.79 -17.02 -2.45
CA LEU A 139 -6.11 -16.51 -2.10
C LEU A 139 -6.80 -15.85 -3.29
N TRP A 140 -6.03 -15.22 -4.18
CA TRP A 140 -6.58 -14.47 -5.31
C TRP A 140 -6.87 -15.35 -6.53
N GLY A 141 -6.09 -16.42 -6.75
CA GLY A 141 -6.33 -17.40 -7.80
C GLY A 141 -7.43 -18.40 -7.44
N ASN A 142 -7.62 -18.70 -6.15
CA ASN A 142 -8.74 -19.51 -5.69
C ASN A 142 -9.95 -18.62 -5.35
N THR A 143 -11.04 -18.73 -6.11
CA THR A 143 -12.26 -17.94 -5.93
C THR A 143 -13.41 -18.69 -5.26
N GLU A 144 -13.17 -19.89 -4.71
CA GLU A 144 -14.20 -20.70 -4.04
C GLU A 144 -14.83 -19.97 -2.83
N TRP A 145 -14.04 -19.15 -2.13
CA TRP A 145 -14.52 -18.31 -1.04
C TRP A 145 -15.63 -17.34 -1.45
N ARG A 146 -15.71 -16.98 -2.73
CA ARG A 146 -16.65 -15.97 -3.24
C ARG A 146 -18.10 -16.46 -3.21
N GLY A 147 -18.31 -17.76 -3.32
CA GLY A 147 -19.65 -18.35 -3.35
C GLY A 147 -20.39 -18.12 -4.67
N ALA A 148 -21.70 -18.37 -4.65
CA ALA A 148 -22.56 -18.15 -5.81
C ALA A 148 -22.82 -16.65 -6.05
N PRO A 149 -23.17 -16.22 -7.29
CA PRO A 149 -23.40 -14.81 -7.61
C PRO A 149 -24.49 -14.11 -6.80
N ASP A 150 -25.38 -14.84 -6.16
CA ASP A 150 -26.47 -14.35 -5.31
C ASP A 150 -26.21 -14.51 -3.81
N SER A 151 -25.05 -15.08 -3.43
CA SER A 151 -24.65 -15.17 -2.04
C SER A 151 -24.18 -13.81 -1.47
N ASP A 152 -24.28 -13.63 -0.18
CA ASP A 152 -23.80 -12.43 0.52
C ASP A 152 -22.28 -12.25 0.43
N THR A 153 -21.52 -13.33 0.19
CA THR A 153 -20.07 -13.32 0.02
C THR A 153 -19.62 -12.85 -1.36
N TYR A 154 -20.45 -13.00 -2.39
CA TYR A 154 -20.05 -12.76 -3.78
C TYR A 154 -19.61 -11.32 -4.06
N TYR A 155 -20.39 -10.35 -3.57
CA TYR A 155 -20.10 -8.93 -3.74
C TYR A 155 -19.50 -8.26 -2.51
N SER A 156 -19.59 -8.89 -1.32
CA SER A 156 -18.93 -8.36 -0.13
C SER A 156 -17.44 -8.65 -0.09
N PHE A 157 -16.97 -9.62 -0.88
CA PHE A 157 -15.57 -10.09 -0.85
C PHE A 157 -15.12 -10.58 0.54
N PHE A 158 -16.05 -10.96 1.41
CA PHE A 158 -15.76 -11.38 2.76
C PHE A 158 -15.48 -12.89 2.83
N ALA A 159 -14.25 -13.28 3.11
CA ALA A 159 -13.83 -14.67 3.30
C ALA A 159 -13.49 -15.01 4.76
N GLY A 160 -13.17 -14.00 5.60
CA GLY A 160 -12.99 -14.18 7.05
C GLY A 160 -11.66 -14.79 7.45
N LEU A 161 -11.68 -15.79 8.34
CA LEU A 161 -10.48 -16.44 8.86
C LEU A 161 -9.85 -17.36 7.81
N LEU A 162 -8.54 -17.22 7.60
CA LEU A 162 -7.75 -18.09 6.75
C LEU A 162 -7.12 -19.24 7.56
N GLU A 163 -7.30 -20.45 7.07
CA GLU A 163 -6.72 -21.65 7.67
C GLU A 163 -5.28 -21.87 7.19
N THR A 164 -4.32 -21.87 8.11
CA THR A 164 -2.89 -22.05 7.78
C THR A 164 -2.47 -23.52 7.65
N SER A 165 -3.35 -24.47 7.93
CA SER A 165 -3.05 -25.92 7.94
C SER A 165 -1.91 -26.30 8.89
N GLY A 166 -1.78 -25.54 10.01
CA GLY A 166 -0.76 -25.78 11.04
C GLY A 166 0.57 -25.05 10.81
N GLU A 167 0.70 -24.27 9.75
CA GLU A 167 1.83 -23.34 9.56
C GLU A 167 1.62 -22.07 10.39
N GLU A 168 2.71 -21.34 10.68
CA GLU A 168 2.69 -20.11 11.46
C GLU A 168 1.94 -18.97 10.72
N ILE A 169 2.08 -18.93 9.41
CA ILE A 169 1.48 -17.90 8.54
C ILE A 169 0.71 -18.55 7.39
N TYR A 170 -0.25 -17.84 6.83
CA TYR A 170 -0.84 -18.13 5.53
C TYR A 170 0.08 -17.54 4.44
N CYS A 171 1.06 -18.33 3.99
CA CYS A 171 2.15 -17.84 3.14
C CYS A 171 1.69 -17.59 1.69
N ASP A 172 0.98 -16.50 1.49
CA ASP A 172 0.54 -15.99 0.20
C ASP A 172 1.66 -15.21 -0.53
N PRO A 173 1.42 -14.69 -1.76
CA PRO A 173 2.41 -13.91 -2.48
C PRO A 173 2.96 -12.71 -1.71
N ASP A 174 2.17 -12.03 -0.89
CA ASP A 174 2.65 -10.89 -0.09
C ASP A 174 3.70 -11.31 0.94
N TRP A 175 3.49 -12.43 1.63
CA TRP A 175 4.53 -13.02 2.47
C TRP A 175 5.76 -13.40 1.65
N GLY A 176 5.56 -13.98 0.46
CA GLY A 176 6.66 -14.30 -0.44
C GLY A 176 7.48 -13.08 -0.82
N TYR A 177 6.85 -11.95 -1.12
CA TYR A 177 7.57 -10.70 -1.44
C TYR A 177 8.31 -10.13 -0.24
N VAL A 178 7.72 -10.17 0.94
CA VAL A 178 8.39 -9.72 2.17
C VAL A 178 9.59 -10.60 2.50
N LEU A 179 9.42 -11.93 2.52
CA LEU A 179 10.52 -12.87 2.78
C LEU A 179 11.66 -12.71 1.76
N GLY A 180 11.32 -12.52 0.47
CA GLY A 180 12.30 -12.24 -0.57
C GLY A 180 13.04 -10.92 -0.35
N ALA A 181 12.35 -9.87 0.13
CA ALA A 181 12.98 -8.62 0.49
C ALA A 181 13.95 -8.76 1.67
N LEU A 182 13.56 -9.55 2.70
CA LEU A 182 14.43 -9.86 3.83
C LEU A 182 15.70 -10.62 3.39
N ASP A 183 15.55 -11.63 2.53
CA ASP A 183 16.68 -12.37 1.96
C ASP A 183 17.60 -11.43 1.17
N PHE A 184 17.03 -10.55 0.34
CA PHE A 184 17.80 -9.59 -0.43
C PHE A 184 18.55 -8.60 0.47
N ILE A 185 17.88 -7.98 1.43
CA ILE A 185 18.48 -7.03 2.38
C ILE A 185 19.65 -7.71 3.11
N ASN A 186 19.45 -8.95 3.57
CA ASN A 186 20.46 -9.70 4.33
C ASN A 186 21.67 -10.13 3.50
N SER A 187 21.49 -10.33 2.21
CA SER A 187 22.56 -10.83 1.31
C SER A 187 23.22 -9.75 0.46
N TYR A 188 22.64 -8.54 0.37
CA TYR A 188 23.21 -7.48 -0.46
C TYR A 188 24.54 -6.95 0.12
N ASP A 189 25.60 -6.99 -0.69
CA ASP A 189 26.95 -6.52 -0.37
C ASP A 189 27.54 -5.61 -1.49
N GLY A 190 26.67 -5.09 -2.37
CA GLY A 190 27.07 -4.13 -3.39
C GLY A 190 27.27 -2.71 -2.83
N ASP A 191 27.96 -1.88 -3.59
CA ASP A 191 28.30 -0.49 -3.24
C ASP A 191 27.27 0.55 -3.72
N GLN A 192 26.30 0.14 -4.55
CA GLN A 192 25.32 1.06 -5.12
C GLN A 192 24.26 1.46 -4.06
N PRO A 193 23.73 2.70 -4.14
CA PRO A 193 22.57 3.05 -3.36
C PRO A 193 21.38 2.16 -3.77
N LEU A 194 20.63 1.67 -2.78
CA LEU A 194 19.49 0.77 -3.02
C LEU A 194 18.20 1.54 -3.23
N CYS A 195 17.37 1.08 -4.15
CA CYS A 195 15.94 1.33 -4.13
C CYS A 195 15.23 -0.01 -3.94
N ILE A 196 14.62 -0.22 -2.78
CA ILE A 196 13.81 -1.41 -2.50
C ILE A 196 12.34 -1.02 -2.58
N TYR A 197 11.63 -1.54 -3.58
CA TYR A 197 10.21 -1.29 -3.78
C TYR A 197 9.42 -2.55 -3.47
N ILE A 198 8.77 -2.56 -2.31
CA ILE A 198 7.88 -3.64 -1.84
C ILE A 198 6.45 -3.16 -2.04
N SER A 199 5.73 -3.79 -2.93
CA SER A 199 4.36 -3.43 -3.30
C SER A 199 3.43 -4.61 -3.06
N ILE A 200 2.80 -4.64 -1.88
CA ILE A 200 1.94 -5.75 -1.46
C ILE A 200 0.48 -5.55 -1.86
N LEU A 201 -0.29 -6.63 -1.81
CA LEU A 201 -1.71 -6.65 -2.14
C LEU A 201 -2.59 -6.32 -0.94
N TYR A 202 -2.21 -6.74 0.26
CA TYR A 202 -2.98 -6.45 1.47
C TYR A 202 -2.97 -4.95 1.81
N PRO A 203 -4.06 -4.44 2.39
CA PRO A 203 -5.34 -5.08 2.75
C PRO A 203 -6.42 -5.08 1.65
N HIS A 204 -6.06 -5.16 0.36
CA HIS A 204 -7.01 -5.34 -0.75
C HIS A 204 -7.84 -6.63 -0.57
N PRO A 205 -9.17 -6.63 -0.80
CA PRO A 205 -9.99 -7.84 -0.73
C PRO A 205 -9.49 -9.00 -1.62
N PRO A 206 -9.82 -10.27 -1.27
CA PRO A 206 -10.86 -10.65 -0.31
C PRO A 206 -10.51 -10.30 1.12
N TYR A 207 -11.55 -9.88 1.89
CA TYR A 207 -11.36 -9.59 3.32
C TYR A 207 -11.18 -10.91 4.06
N ALA A 208 -9.93 -11.26 4.28
CA ALA A 208 -9.53 -12.49 4.91
C ALA A 208 -8.14 -12.35 5.54
N VAL A 209 -7.92 -12.95 6.68
CA VAL A 209 -6.61 -12.96 7.34
C VAL A 209 -6.52 -14.15 8.28
N GLU A 210 -5.31 -14.67 8.44
CA GLU A 210 -5.01 -15.76 9.37
C GLU A 210 -4.86 -15.27 10.82
N GLU A 211 -4.83 -16.23 11.77
CA GLU A 211 -4.44 -15.95 13.15
C GLU A 211 -2.93 -15.57 13.24
N PRO A 212 -2.52 -14.74 14.19
CA PRO A 212 -3.34 -14.14 15.26
C PRO A 212 -4.09 -12.87 14.84
N TRP A 213 -3.84 -12.35 13.63
CA TRP A 213 -4.36 -11.05 13.20
C TRP A 213 -5.89 -11.01 13.13
N HIS A 214 -6.54 -12.13 12.81
CA HIS A 214 -8.01 -12.18 12.76
C HIS A 214 -8.63 -11.92 14.14
N SER A 215 -8.18 -12.61 15.19
CA SER A 215 -8.78 -12.54 16.52
C SER A 215 -8.24 -11.40 17.39
N MET A 216 -7.11 -10.78 17.04
CA MET A 216 -6.51 -9.73 17.89
C MET A 216 -7.28 -8.41 17.88
N VAL A 217 -8.11 -8.16 16.87
CA VAL A 217 -8.89 -6.93 16.76
C VAL A 217 -10.14 -7.01 17.62
N ASP A 218 -10.26 -6.12 18.60
CA ASP A 218 -11.47 -5.99 19.43
C ASP A 218 -12.58 -5.29 18.64
N ARG A 219 -13.57 -6.08 18.18
CA ARG A 219 -14.70 -5.57 17.38
C ARG A 219 -15.53 -4.53 18.13
N ALA A 220 -15.54 -4.56 19.46
CA ALA A 220 -16.27 -3.58 20.27
C ALA A 220 -15.62 -2.18 20.28
N LYS A 221 -14.35 -2.08 19.88
CA LYS A 221 -13.62 -0.81 19.77
C LYS A 221 -13.68 -0.19 18.37
N LEU A 222 -14.28 -0.86 17.40
CA LEU A 222 -14.37 -0.32 16.05
C LEU A 222 -15.13 1.02 16.06
N PRO A 223 -14.58 2.08 15.47
CA PRO A 223 -15.29 3.35 15.33
C PRO A 223 -16.61 3.18 14.58
N PRO A 224 -17.63 4.01 14.80
CA PRO A 224 -18.84 3.98 14.00
C PRO A 224 -18.51 4.14 12.52
N ARG A 225 -19.17 3.35 11.66
CA ARG A 225 -19.09 3.53 10.21
C ARG A 225 -20.05 4.64 9.76
N VAL A 226 -19.81 5.21 8.59
CA VAL A 226 -20.79 6.06 7.92
C VAL A 226 -21.92 5.15 7.43
N THR A 227 -23.14 5.41 7.91
CA THR A 227 -24.30 4.59 7.57
C THR A 227 -24.71 4.78 6.10
N HIS A 228 -25.46 3.81 5.57
CA HIS A 228 -26.07 3.90 4.25
C HIS A 228 -26.99 5.13 4.19
N PRO A 229 -26.84 6.01 3.18
CA PRO A 229 -27.74 7.15 3.01
C PRO A 229 -29.13 6.69 2.49
N GLU A 230 -30.19 7.29 2.98
CA GLU A 230 -31.56 6.92 2.60
C GLU A 230 -31.84 7.22 1.12
N ASP A 231 -31.30 8.30 0.58
CA ASP A 231 -31.68 8.81 -0.75
C ASP A 231 -30.49 9.20 -1.66
N TRP A 232 -29.25 9.01 -1.20
CA TRP A 232 -28.03 9.37 -1.94
C TRP A 232 -27.93 10.84 -2.36
N VAL A 233 -28.67 11.75 -1.75
CA VAL A 233 -28.60 13.19 -2.05
C VAL A 233 -27.17 13.71 -1.84
N GLY A 234 -26.66 14.42 -2.85
CA GLY A 234 -25.31 14.97 -2.84
C GLY A 234 -24.17 13.97 -3.11
N LYS A 235 -24.50 12.71 -3.44
CA LYS A 235 -23.54 11.69 -3.83
C LYS A 235 -23.63 11.36 -5.32
N PRO A 236 -22.55 10.87 -5.95
CA PRO A 236 -22.61 10.39 -7.33
C PRO A 236 -23.61 9.24 -7.47
N SER A 237 -24.47 9.29 -8.49
CA SER A 237 -25.50 8.27 -8.74
C SER A 237 -24.96 6.84 -8.91
N MET A 238 -23.69 6.72 -9.31
CA MET A 238 -23.02 5.41 -9.41
C MET A 238 -22.90 4.70 -8.06
N LEU A 239 -22.85 5.43 -6.93
CA LEU A 239 -22.79 4.80 -5.60
C LEU A 239 -24.13 4.14 -5.25
N ALA A 240 -25.26 4.72 -5.64
CA ALA A 240 -26.57 4.09 -5.52
C ALA A 240 -26.61 2.77 -6.32
N GLY A 241 -26.18 2.79 -7.58
CA GLY A 241 -26.13 1.59 -8.41
C GLY A 241 -25.15 0.53 -7.89
N LEU A 242 -24.03 0.96 -7.26
CA LEU A 242 -23.09 0.04 -6.61
C LEU A 242 -23.74 -0.62 -5.39
N SER A 243 -24.45 0.16 -4.57
CA SER A 243 -25.18 -0.34 -3.40
C SER A 243 -26.25 -1.36 -3.80
N GLU A 244 -27.04 -1.07 -4.82
CA GLU A 244 -28.01 -2.02 -5.37
C GLU A 244 -27.34 -3.33 -5.83
N ARG A 245 -26.22 -3.21 -6.52
CA ARG A 245 -25.46 -4.37 -7.03
C ARG A 245 -24.85 -5.20 -5.91
N GLN A 246 -24.28 -4.56 -4.87
CA GLN A 246 -23.66 -5.27 -3.74
C GLN A 246 -24.70 -5.93 -2.86
N ASN A 247 -25.91 -5.37 -2.76
CA ASN A 247 -27.06 -5.91 -2.04
C ASN A 247 -26.75 -6.26 -0.59
N LEU A 248 -26.07 -5.34 0.14
CA LEU A 248 -25.61 -5.52 1.52
C LEU A 248 -26.41 -4.68 2.54
N GLN A 249 -27.53 -4.08 2.12
CA GLN A 249 -28.33 -3.16 2.94
C GLN A 249 -28.92 -3.84 4.18
N GLU A 250 -29.24 -5.13 4.08
CA GLU A 250 -29.83 -5.92 5.17
C GLU A 250 -28.77 -6.50 6.14
N TRP A 251 -27.49 -6.20 5.94
CA TRP A 251 -26.46 -6.67 6.83
C TRP A 251 -26.59 -6.02 8.21
N SER A 252 -26.57 -6.85 9.27
CA SER A 252 -26.54 -6.36 10.65
C SER A 252 -25.21 -5.66 10.98
N GLU A 253 -25.22 -4.84 12.02
CA GLU A 253 -23.97 -4.19 12.48
C GLU A 253 -22.93 -5.22 12.94
N GLU A 254 -23.35 -6.37 13.48
CA GLU A 254 -22.44 -7.46 13.84
C GLU A 254 -21.74 -8.00 12.59
N ARG A 255 -22.47 -8.18 11.48
CA ARG A 255 -21.91 -8.65 10.21
C ARG A 255 -20.92 -7.64 9.64
N TRP A 256 -21.26 -6.35 9.66
CA TRP A 256 -20.35 -5.27 9.29
C TRP A 256 -19.11 -5.23 10.18
N ASN A 257 -19.25 -5.44 11.48
CA ASN A 257 -18.13 -5.43 12.40
C ASN A 257 -17.20 -6.63 12.21
N GLU A 258 -17.71 -7.79 11.78
CA GLU A 258 -16.87 -8.93 11.41
C GLU A 258 -16.02 -8.63 10.17
N LEU A 259 -16.63 -8.10 9.11
CA LEU A 259 -15.87 -7.67 7.91
C LEU A 259 -14.82 -6.62 8.28
N ARG A 260 -15.22 -5.58 9.02
CA ARG A 260 -14.34 -4.49 9.44
C ARG A 260 -13.21 -4.99 10.34
N GLY A 261 -13.53 -5.85 11.32
CA GLY A 261 -12.52 -6.46 12.19
C GLY A 261 -11.50 -7.29 11.41
N THR A 262 -11.96 -8.03 10.40
CA THR A 262 -11.07 -8.76 9.49
C THR A 262 -10.17 -7.83 8.71
N TYR A 263 -10.71 -6.74 8.13
CA TYR A 263 -9.91 -5.73 7.42
C TYR A 263 -8.85 -5.08 8.33
N TYR A 264 -9.20 -4.76 9.58
CA TYR A 264 -8.24 -4.25 10.56
C TYR A 264 -7.16 -5.28 10.92
N GLY A 265 -7.53 -6.56 10.96
CA GLY A 265 -6.56 -7.66 11.08
C GLY A 265 -5.61 -7.74 9.89
N MET A 266 -6.12 -7.56 8.66
CA MET A 266 -5.28 -7.47 7.46
C MET A 266 -4.28 -6.30 7.56
N CYS A 267 -4.72 -5.14 8.05
CA CYS A 267 -3.84 -3.99 8.30
C CYS A 267 -2.77 -4.31 9.36
N ALA A 268 -3.14 -5.00 10.44
CA ALA A 268 -2.20 -5.41 11.49
C ALA A 268 -1.13 -6.38 10.96
N ARG A 269 -1.51 -7.31 10.06
CA ARG A 269 -0.57 -8.18 9.35
C ARG A 269 0.44 -7.37 8.52
N VAL A 270 -0.03 -6.39 7.75
CA VAL A 270 0.85 -5.53 6.94
C VAL A 270 1.78 -4.70 7.82
N ASP A 271 1.29 -4.19 8.96
CA ASP A 271 2.12 -3.51 9.95
C ASP A 271 3.26 -4.42 10.45
N HIS A 272 2.94 -5.68 10.75
CA HIS A 272 3.95 -6.67 11.15
C HIS A 272 4.99 -6.90 10.04
N GLN A 273 4.54 -7.07 8.79
CA GLN A 273 5.42 -7.25 7.63
C GLN A 273 6.35 -6.03 7.42
N PHE A 274 5.82 -4.82 7.58
CA PHE A 274 6.61 -3.59 7.55
C PHE A 274 7.66 -3.58 8.66
N GLY A 275 7.29 -3.98 9.88
CA GLY A 275 8.20 -4.10 11.02
C GLY A 275 9.37 -5.04 10.76
N LEU A 276 9.14 -6.18 10.10
CA LEU A 276 10.20 -7.12 9.71
C LEU A 276 11.21 -6.48 8.74
N VAL A 277 10.72 -5.71 7.76
CA VAL A 277 11.58 -5.01 6.81
C VAL A 277 12.42 -3.93 7.50
N VAL A 278 11.80 -3.12 8.37
CA VAL A 278 12.53 -2.10 9.15
C VAL A 278 13.62 -2.75 10.00
N LYS A 279 13.30 -3.83 10.70
CA LYS A 279 14.25 -4.59 11.51
C LYS A 279 15.42 -5.12 10.68
N ALA A 280 15.17 -5.70 9.51
CA ALA A 280 16.24 -6.19 8.64
C ALA A 280 17.17 -5.06 8.16
N LEU A 281 16.62 -3.88 7.86
CA LEU A 281 17.42 -2.70 7.52
C LEU A 281 18.29 -2.24 8.69
N GLU A 282 17.75 -2.26 9.92
CA GLU A 282 18.52 -1.93 11.15
C GLU A 282 19.65 -2.93 11.39
N GLU A 283 19.38 -4.23 11.32
CA GLU A 283 20.35 -5.30 11.54
C GLU A 283 21.49 -5.27 10.50
N ARG A 284 21.20 -4.86 9.27
CA ARG A 284 22.19 -4.69 8.19
C ARG A 284 22.92 -3.34 8.22
N GLY A 285 22.51 -2.42 9.10
CA GLY A 285 23.07 -1.08 9.18
C GLY A 285 22.69 -0.16 8.00
N PHE A 286 21.64 -0.50 7.24
CA PHE A 286 21.14 0.33 6.13
C PHE A 286 20.14 1.38 6.60
N TYR A 287 19.47 1.17 7.73
CA TYR A 287 18.37 1.99 8.20
C TYR A 287 18.75 3.48 8.36
N GLU A 288 19.89 3.75 8.96
CA GLU A 288 20.34 5.13 9.20
C GLU A 288 20.61 5.90 7.89
N ASP A 289 21.12 5.23 6.88
CA ASP A 289 21.41 5.80 5.56
C ASP A 289 20.19 5.78 4.62
N SER A 290 19.03 5.33 5.10
CA SER A 290 17.83 5.17 4.28
C SER A 290 16.81 6.29 4.48
N ALA A 291 16.14 6.68 3.39
CA ALA A 291 14.80 7.26 3.44
C ALA A 291 13.79 6.11 3.31
N VAL A 292 12.88 6.00 4.27
CA VAL A 292 11.85 4.94 4.31
C VAL A 292 10.47 5.57 4.16
N PHE A 293 9.73 5.12 3.16
CA PHE A 293 8.37 5.56 2.86
C PHE A 293 7.41 4.41 3.08
N PHE A 294 6.40 4.64 3.91
CA PHE A 294 5.24 3.78 4.06
C PHE A 294 3.99 4.51 3.60
N PHE A 295 3.25 3.95 2.65
CA PHE A 295 1.97 4.52 2.23
C PHE A 295 1.08 3.48 1.54
N ALA A 296 -0.19 3.84 1.31
CA ALA A 296 -1.10 3.06 0.48
C ALA A 296 -1.47 3.82 -0.79
N ASP A 297 -1.82 3.07 -1.84
CA ASP A 297 -2.19 3.67 -3.13
C ASP A 297 -3.61 4.29 -3.12
N HIS A 298 -4.55 3.74 -2.37
CA HIS A 298 -5.90 4.26 -2.10
C HIS A 298 -6.48 3.57 -0.86
N GLY A 299 -7.68 3.98 -0.44
CA GLY A 299 -8.41 3.37 0.66
C GLY A 299 -9.51 2.40 0.21
N ASP A 300 -10.48 2.17 1.09
CA ASP A 300 -11.55 1.18 0.99
C ASP A 300 -12.82 1.70 1.66
N PHE A 301 -13.99 1.33 1.18
CA PHE A 301 -15.24 1.66 1.87
C PHE A 301 -15.36 0.96 3.21
N THR A 302 -15.02 -0.32 3.28
CA THR A 302 -15.04 -1.13 4.52
C THR A 302 -16.30 -0.89 5.35
N GLY A 303 -17.47 -0.92 4.71
CA GLY A 303 -18.79 -0.72 5.32
C GLY A 303 -19.30 0.71 5.35
N ASP A 304 -18.48 1.73 5.11
CA ASP A 304 -18.95 3.10 4.99
C ASP A 304 -19.95 3.21 3.83
N TYR A 305 -21.03 3.93 4.05
CA TYR A 305 -22.17 4.07 3.12
C TYR A 305 -22.87 2.73 2.81
N GLY A 306 -22.66 1.67 3.59
CA GLY A 306 -23.13 0.30 3.29
C GLY A 306 -22.45 -0.31 2.07
N LEU A 307 -21.22 0.11 1.76
CA LEU A 307 -20.43 -0.33 0.63
C LEU A 307 -19.16 -1.03 1.07
N VAL A 308 -18.63 -1.87 0.20
CA VAL A 308 -17.33 -2.53 0.35
C VAL A 308 -16.46 -2.27 -0.86
N GLU A 309 -15.16 -2.54 -0.69
CA GLU A 309 -14.18 -2.43 -1.77
C GLU A 309 -14.02 -0.94 -2.19
N LYS A 310 -13.69 -0.68 -3.40
CA LYS A 310 -13.47 0.65 -3.98
C LYS A 310 -14.28 0.84 -5.25
N THR A 311 -14.39 2.08 -5.73
CA THR A 311 -14.91 2.37 -7.06
C THR A 311 -14.26 3.62 -7.63
N GLN A 312 -14.21 3.71 -8.96
CA GLN A 312 -13.71 4.89 -9.66
C GLN A 312 -14.71 6.06 -9.61
N ASN A 313 -14.23 7.28 -9.92
CA ASN A 313 -15.05 8.48 -10.10
C ASN A 313 -15.80 8.95 -8.85
N THR A 314 -15.31 8.61 -7.67
CA THR A 314 -15.74 9.18 -6.39
C THR A 314 -14.51 9.52 -5.55
N PHE A 315 -14.65 10.52 -4.65
CA PHE A 315 -13.52 11.02 -3.86
C PHE A 315 -13.86 11.04 -2.36
N GLU A 316 -14.58 10.01 -1.91
CA GLU A 316 -14.85 9.82 -0.49
C GLU A 316 -13.52 9.67 0.28
N ASP A 317 -13.42 10.30 1.44
CA ASP A 317 -12.20 10.28 2.25
C ASP A 317 -11.71 8.84 2.56
N CYS A 318 -12.64 7.92 2.80
CA CYS A 318 -12.29 6.52 3.03
C CYS A 318 -11.58 5.84 1.85
N LEU A 319 -11.70 6.39 0.63
CA LEU A 319 -11.06 5.89 -0.58
C LEU A 319 -9.79 6.65 -0.97
N THR A 320 -9.78 7.97 -0.75
CA THR A 320 -8.69 8.81 -1.28
C THR A 320 -7.70 9.25 -0.23
N ARG A 321 -8.09 9.31 1.05
CA ARG A 321 -7.17 9.60 2.14
C ARG A 321 -6.48 8.33 2.60
N VAL A 322 -5.14 8.33 2.56
CA VAL A 322 -4.29 7.15 2.77
C VAL A 322 -3.30 7.38 3.91
N PRO A 323 -2.80 6.33 4.58
CA PRO A 323 -1.65 6.47 5.46
C PRO A 323 -0.43 6.87 4.62
N PHE A 324 0.36 7.82 5.14
CA PHE A 324 1.62 8.21 4.51
C PHE A 324 2.60 8.66 5.59
N ALA A 325 3.66 7.89 5.78
CA ALA A 325 4.72 8.16 6.74
C ALA A 325 6.09 8.13 6.06
N VAL A 326 6.97 9.06 6.44
CA VAL A 326 8.31 9.21 5.84
C VAL A 326 9.35 9.42 6.91
N LYS A 327 10.39 8.58 6.92
CA LYS A 327 11.64 8.76 7.65
C LYS A 327 12.73 9.20 6.66
N LEU A 328 13.53 10.18 7.02
CA LEU A 328 14.70 10.60 6.24
C LEU A 328 15.99 9.90 6.71
N PRO A 329 17.05 9.86 5.88
CA PRO A 329 18.35 9.40 6.34
C PRO A 329 18.83 10.28 7.51
N SER A 330 19.62 9.71 8.45
CA SER A 330 20.08 10.37 9.68
C SER A 330 20.94 11.62 9.44
N THR A 331 21.46 11.77 8.22
CA THR A 331 22.15 13.00 7.78
C THR A 331 21.22 14.21 7.63
N LEU A 332 19.91 13.98 7.58
CA LEU A 332 18.88 15.01 7.54
C LEU A 332 18.08 14.98 8.84
N GLN A 333 18.02 16.12 9.50
CA GLN A 333 17.27 16.22 10.75
C GLN A 333 15.77 16.11 10.50
N VAL A 334 15.10 15.24 11.23
CA VAL A 334 13.63 15.05 11.24
C VAL A 334 13.11 15.36 12.63
N ASN A 335 11.93 15.97 12.70
CA ASN A 335 11.14 16.08 13.93
C ASN A 335 9.96 15.11 13.86
N PRO A 336 10.05 13.89 14.47
CA PRO A 336 9.02 12.88 14.40
C PRO A 336 7.68 13.41 14.93
N ARG A 337 6.61 13.23 14.15
CA ARG A 337 5.28 13.76 14.51
C ARG A 337 4.19 13.28 13.56
N VAL A 338 2.95 13.51 13.96
CA VAL A 338 1.80 13.55 13.07
C VAL A 338 1.60 14.97 12.56
N SER A 339 1.74 15.18 11.25
CA SER A 339 1.58 16.46 10.58
C SER A 339 0.15 16.64 10.07
N GLY A 340 -0.43 17.83 10.26
CA GLY A 340 -1.71 18.23 9.68
C GLY A 340 -1.61 18.83 8.26
N ALA A 341 -0.42 18.86 7.66
CA ALA A 341 -0.23 19.40 6.32
C ALA A 341 -1.03 18.58 5.28
N LEU A 342 -1.55 19.29 4.28
CA LEU A 342 -2.17 18.67 3.09
C LEU A 342 -1.07 18.25 2.14
N VAL A 343 -1.01 16.97 1.84
CA VAL A 343 -0.03 16.38 0.91
C VAL A 343 -0.73 15.42 -0.05
N GLU A 344 -0.12 15.19 -1.18
CA GLU A 344 -0.64 14.30 -2.22
C GLU A 344 0.39 13.21 -2.56
N LEU A 345 -0.06 12.04 -3.02
CA LEU A 345 0.87 10.97 -3.42
C LEU A 345 1.76 11.37 -4.61
N ILE A 346 1.38 12.36 -5.41
CA ILE A 346 2.26 12.92 -6.46
C ILE A 346 3.48 13.66 -5.89
N ASP A 347 3.48 13.99 -4.59
CA ASP A 347 4.63 14.60 -3.91
C ASP A 347 5.73 13.57 -3.59
N PHE A 348 5.37 12.29 -3.58
CA PHE A 348 6.30 11.19 -3.35
C PHE A 348 7.44 11.16 -4.37
N PRO A 349 7.21 11.12 -5.72
CA PRO A 349 8.31 11.07 -6.67
C PRO A 349 9.14 12.37 -6.64
N ALA A 350 8.52 13.54 -6.41
CA ALA A 350 9.26 14.79 -6.25
C ALA A 350 10.23 14.76 -5.07
N THR A 351 9.80 14.13 -3.95
CA THR A 351 10.65 13.93 -2.77
C THR A 351 11.77 12.94 -3.06
N GLY A 352 11.46 11.84 -3.76
CA GLY A 352 12.45 10.84 -4.19
C GLY A 352 13.52 11.45 -5.10
N TYR A 353 13.14 12.30 -6.05
CA TYR A 353 14.06 13.01 -6.92
C TYR A 353 15.00 13.93 -6.15
N GLU A 354 14.47 14.74 -5.23
CA GLU A 354 15.29 15.64 -4.44
C GLU A 354 16.29 14.87 -3.54
N LEU A 355 15.86 13.77 -2.91
CA LEU A 355 16.73 12.92 -2.11
C LEU A 355 17.84 12.25 -2.94
N ALA A 356 17.55 11.89 -4.18
CA ALA A 356 18.49 11.26 -5.10
C ALA A 356 19.34 12.28 -5.89
N GLY A 357 19.11 13.59 -5.71
CA GLY A 357 19.79 14.64 -6.48
C GLY A 357 19.47 14.60 -7.98
N ILE A 358 18.25 14.21 -8.34
CA ILE A 358 17.77 14.06 -9.71
C ILE A 358 17.00 15.29 -10.14
N GLU A 359 17.40 15.89 -11.26
CA GLU A 359 16.56 16.81 -12.02
C GLU A 359 15.70 15.96 -12.97
N PRO A 360 14.38 15.86 -12.79
CA PRO A 360 13.56 14.88 -13.50
C PRO A 360 13.51 15.08 -15.01
N GLY A 361 13.73 16.31 -15.50
CA GLY A 361 13.77 16.62 -16.93
C GLY A 361 12.41 16.62 -17.64
N TYR A 362 11.31 16.60 -16.87
CA TYR A 362 9.94 16.69 -17.36
C TYR A 362 9.05 17.43 -16.36
N SER A 363 7.91 17.95 -16.85
CA SER A 363 6.94 18.63 -15.97
C SER A 363 6.10 17.64 -15.19
N HIS A 364 6.11 17.75 -13.87
CA HIS A 364 5.23 17.07 -12.94
C HIS A 364 4.57 18.05 -11.97
N PHE A 365 3.57 17.62 -11.21
CA PHE A 365 2.77 18.50 -10.36
C PHE A 365 3.12 18.36 -8.87
N GLY A 366 3.80 17.29 -8.49
CA GLY A 366 4.21 17.05 -7.11
C GLY A 366 5.26 18.05 -6.62
N LYS A 367 5.25 18.27 -5.32
CA LYS A 367 6.22 19.08 -4.59
C LYS A 367 6.98 18.21 -3.60
N SER A 368 8.27 18.47 -3.44
CA SER A 368 9.04 17.74 -2.44
C SER A 368 8.51 17.99 -1.03
N LEU A 369 8.40 16.92 -0.26
CA LEU A 369 7.98 16.95 1.16
C LEU A 369 9.12 17.34 2.10
N LEU A 370 10.38 17.43 1.65
CA LEU A 370 11.52 17.74 2.52
C LEU A 370 11.32 18.97 3.42
N PRO A 371 10.70 20.08 2.96
CA PRO A 371 10.40 21.22 3.83
C PRO A 371 9.39 20.92 4.95
N LEU A 372 8.55 19.89 4.77
CA LEU A 372 7.55 19.45 5.76
C LEU A 372 8.08 18.35 6.68
N LEU A 373 9.20 17.71 6.35
CA LEU A 373 9.79 16.60 7.10
C LEU A 373 10.83 17.07 8.12
N LYS A 374 11.43 18.23 7.89
CA LYS A 374 12.46 18.87 8.76
C LYS A 374 11.88 19.61 9.95
#